data_9a9e27b96aad342ddaedb9c028eeb527
#
_entry.id   9a9e27b96aad342ddaedb9c028eeb527
#
_cell.length_a   1.000
_cell.length_b   1.000
_cell.length_c   1.000
_cell.angle_alpha   90.00
_cell.angle_beta   90.00
_cell.angle_gamma   90.00
#
_symmetry.space_group_name_H-M   'P 1'
#
loop_
_entity.id
_entity.type
_entity.pdbx_description
1 polymer ?
#
loop_
_entity_poly.entity_id
_entity_poly.type
_entity_poly.pdbx_seq_one_letter_code
_entity_poly.pdbx_strand_id
1 'polypeptide(L)'
;MSSQAPKLVAERAGVRLVIAARSQPSCGDIIGNPRSPQLIQGVEVEALTQFPDDRGCFAELFRFGEPGIARDFDPAKGSKIQVSFTISYPGVIKAIHYHFEQTDLWAPLSGMFQVFLCDLRDSSPTCGRLNTLFVGSLRPWKLRIPPGVAHGYKVVGTEASLLVYATNRFYDPEDEGRIPFDDPGINYDWMTRPR
;
A
#
# COMPACT_ATOMS: atom_id res chain seq x y z
N MET A 1 -10.64 7.63 28.68
CA MET A 1 -11.02 7.62 27.24
C MET A 1 -11.54 6.24 26.94
N SER A 2 -12.83 6.09 26.64
CA SER A 2 -13.43 4.78 26.33
C SER A 2 -12.89 4.31 24.99
N SER A 3 -12.01 3.30 24.98
CA SER A 3 -11.63 2.63 23.73
C SER A 3 -12.86 1.84 23.26
N GLN A 4 -13.48 2.29 22.18
CA GLN A 4 -14.48 1.46 21.50
C GLN A 4 -13.80 0.17 21.04
N ALA A 5 -14.50 -0.96 21.21
CA ALA A 5 -14.01 -2.24 20.67
C ALA A 5 -13.81 -2.14 19.15
N PRO A 6 -12.76 -2.79 18.59
CA PRO A 6 -12.53 -2.79 17.16
C PRO A 6 -13.76 -3.30 16.40
N LYS A 7 -14.11 -2.63 15.30
CA LYS A 7 -15.22 -3.01 14.42
C LYS A 7 -14.74 -4.10 13.46
N LEU A 8 -15.40 -5.25 13.46
CA LEU A 8 -15.15 -6.30 12.48
C LEU A 8 -15.49 -5.78 11.07
N VAL A 9 -14.55 -5.91 10.14
CA VAL A 9 -14.71 -5.59 8.71
C VAL A 9 -15.09 -6.84 7.93
N ALA A 10 -14.29 -7.89 8.10
CA ALA A 10 -14.48 -9.16 7.42
C ALA A 10 -13.77 -10.29 8.18
N GLU A 11 -14.20 -11.53 7.92
CA GLU A 11 -13.57 -12.74 8.45
C GLU A 11 -13.56 -13.83 7.38
N ARG A 12 -12.43 -14.49 7.15
CA ARG A 12 -12.30 -15.61 6.22
C ARG A 12 -11.25 -16.60 6.74
N ALA A 13 -11.58 -17.89 6.77
CA ALA A 13 -10.69 -18.98 7.18
C ALA A 13 -9.96 -18.72 8.52
N GLY A 14 -10.65 -18.09 9.49
CA GLY A 14 -10.08 -17.76 10.80
C GLY A 14 -9.23 -16.49 10.83
N VAL A 15 -9.03 -15.81 9.70
CA VAL A 15 -8.40 -14.50 9.63
C VAL A 15 -9.46 -13.42 9.84
N ARG A 16 -9.32 -12.65 10.93
CA ARG A 16 -10.21 -11.53 11.25
C ARG A 16 -9.56 -10.21 10.89
N LEU A 17 -10.29 -9.37 10.16
CA LEU A 17 -9.90 -8.02 9.80
C LEU A 17 -10.81 -7.03 10.53
N VAL A 18 -10.20 -6.08 11.23
CA VAL A 18 -10.90 -5.14 12.10
C VAL A 18 -10.44 -3.70 11.86
N ILE A 19 -11.32 -2.74 12.13
CA ILE A 19 -10.97 -1.32 12.22
C ILE A 19 -10.87 -0.93 13.69
N ALA A 20 -9.69 -0.48 14.10
CA ALA A 20 -9.50 0.21 15.37
C ALA A 20 -9.92 1.69 15.21
N ALA A 21 -11.11 2.03 15.70
CA ALA A 21 -11.72 3.34 15.47
C ALA A 21 -10.86 4.51 16.00
N ARG A 22 -10.79 5.60 15.22
CA ARG A 22 -10.11 6.85 15.55
C ARG A 22 -11.09 8.00 15.74
N SER A 23 -10.93 8.73 16.81
CA SER A 23 -11.78 9.90 17.13
C SER A 23 -11.39 11.16 16.34
N GLN A 24 -10.18 11.23 15.81
CA GLN A 24 -9.67 12.38 15.06
C GLN A 24 -9.06 11.95 13.73
N PRO A 25 -9.22 12.77 12.66
CA PRO A 25 -8.55 12.53 11.38
C PRO A 25 -7.03 12.47 11.55
N SER A 26 -6.39 11.50 10.88
CA SER A 26 -4.95 11.31 11.00
C SER A 26 -4.37 10.71 9.72
N CYS A 27 -3.15 11.12 9.39
CA CYS A 27 -2.31 10.44 8.38
C CYS A 27 -1.51 9.27 8.98
N GLY A 28 -1.60 9.04 10.30
CA GLY A 28 -0.75 8.09 11.00
C GLY A 28 0.73 8.46 10.94
N ASP A 29 1.59 7.45 10.98
CA ASP A 29 3.04 7.64 10.89
C ASP A 29 3.45 7.94 9.43
N ILE A 30 4.07 9.09 9.20
CA ILE A 30 4.63 9.44 7.88
C ILE A 30 5.99 8.79 7.74
N ILE A 31 6.09 7.82 6.85
CA ILE A 31 7.29 7.03 6.66
C ILE A 31 8.28 7.78 5.77
N GLY A 32 9.37 8.24 6.37
CA GLY A 32 10.46 8.95 5.70
C GLY A 32 11.71 8.10 5.43
N ASN A 33 11.72 6.85 5.94
CA ASN A 33 12.84 5.92 5.80
C ASN A 33 12.31 4.51 5.50
N PRO A 34 12.84 3.80 4.47
CA PRO A 34 12.45 2.42 4.13
C PRO A 34 12.61 1.41 5.28
N ARG A 35 13.48 1.68 6.24
CA ARG A 35 13.73 0.84 7.42
C ARG A 35 13.10 1.40 8.71
N SER A 36 12.05 2.21 8.59
CA SER A 36 11.39 2.78 9.75
C SER A 36 10.82 1.68 10.67
N PRO A 37 11.07 1.75 11.99
CA PRO A 37 10.43 0.85 12.95
C PRO A 37 8.92 1.10 13.10
N GLN A 38 8.43 2.18 12.52
CA GLN A 38 7.01 2.53 12.50
C GLN A 38 6.24 1.88 11.34
N LEU A 39 6.91 1.14 10.45
CA LEU A 39 6.22 0.40 9.40
C LEU A 39 5.27 -0.64 9.99
N ILE A 40 4.13 -0.82 9.34
CA ILE A 40 3.21 -1.92 9.59
C ILE A 40 3.95 -3.24 9.40
N GLN A 41 3.74 -4.19 10.29
CA GLN A 41 4.40 -5.50 10.21
C GLN A 41 4.15 -6.17 8.85
N GLY A 42 5.23 -6.60 8.20
CA GLY A 42 5.21 -7.28 6.90
C GLY A 42 5.12 -6.34 5.70
N VAL A 43 4.89 -5.04 5.90
CA VAL A 43 5.10 -4.04 4.83
C VAL A 43 6.61 -3.86 4.65
N GLU A 44 7.03 -3.91 3.40
CA GLU A 44 8.44 -3.67 3.05
C GLU A 44 8.52 -2.51 2.06
N VAL A 45 9.57 -1.73 2.21
CA VAL A 45 9.87 -0.60 1.34
C VAL A 45 11.31 -0.73 0.85
N GLU A 46 11.50 -0.60 -0.45
CA GLU A 46 12.82 -0.67 -1.08
C GLU A 46 13.01 0.50 -2.03
N ALA A 47 14.16 1.18 -1.94
CA ALA A 47 14.50 2.22 -2.89
C ALA A 47 14.68 1.62 -4.30
N LEU A 48 14.08 2.24 -5.30
CA LEU A 48 14.28 1.88 -6.70
C LEU A 48 15.64 2.44 -7.16
N THR A 49 16.56 1.54 -7.48
CA THR A 49 17.84 1.96 -8.10
C THR A 49 17.58 2.45 -9.52
N GLN A 50 18.01 3.65 -9.80
CA GLN A 50 17.88 4.31 -11.08
C GLN A 50 19.26 4.52 -11.70
N PHE A 51 19.35 4.35 -13.02
CA PHE A 51 20.56 4.52 -13.82
C PHE A 51 20.29 5.61 -14.88
N PRO A 52 20.43 6.90 -14.48
CA PRO A 52 20.24 8.01 -15.42
C PRO A 52 21.45 8.19 -16.32
N ASP A 53 21.21 8.56 -17.59
CA ASP A 53 22.22 9.00 -18.56
C ASP A 53 21.66 10.13 -19.45
N ASP A 54 22.38 10.53 -20.49
CA ASP A 54 21.98 11.59 -21.43
C ASP A 54 20.76 11.25 -22.31
N ARG A 55 20.28 10.01 -22.26
CA ARG A 55 19.11 9.53 -22.99
C ARG A 55 17.88 9.37 -22.09
N GLY A 56 18.06 9.43 -20.77
CA GLY A 56 16.97 9.26 -19.80
C GLY A 56 17.38 8.43 -18.58
N CYS A 57 16.53 7.48 -18.18
CA CYS A 57 16.73 6.67 -16.99
C CYS A 57 16.30 5.23 -17.21
N PHE A 58 17.16 4.29 -16.90
CA PHE A 58 16.82 2.86 -16.77
C PHE A 58 16.62 2.50 -15.30
N ALA A 59 15.63 1.64 -15.01
CA ALA A 59 15.45 1.04 -13.70
C ALA A 59 14.81 -0.34 -13.81
N GLU A 60 15.28 -1.29 -13.00
CA GLU A 60 14.64 -2.60 -12.85
C GLU A 60 13.61 -2.54 -11.72
N LEU A 61 12.35 -2.84 -12.01
CA LEU A 61 11.28 -2.75 -11.01
C LEU A 61 11.25 -3.97 -10.09
N PHE A 62 11.09 -5.15 -10.68
CA PHE A 62 10.92 -6.40 -9.93
C PHE A 62 11.71 -7.53 -10.57
N ARG A 63 12.36 -8.34 -9.73
CA ARG A 63 12.95 -9.62 -10.11
C ARG A 63 12.23 -10.70 -9.32
N PHE A 64 11.34 -11.40 -10.00
CA PHE A 64 10.44 -12.38 -9.39
C PHE A 64 11.20 -13.66 -9.01
N GLY A 65 10.89 -14.22 -7.81
CA GLY A 65 11.49 -15.44 -7.29
C GLY A 65 12.93 -15.29 -6.78
N GLU A 66 13.55 -14.13 -6.98
CA GLU A 66 14.90 -13.81 -6.54
C GLU A 66 14.92 -13.08 -5.19
N PRO A 67 16.04 -13.07 -4.45
CA PRO A 67 16.17 -12.30 -3.22
C PRO A 67 15.79 -10.82 -3.41
N GLY A 68 14.97 -10.27 -2.51
CA GLY A 68 14.49 -8.89 -2.56
C GLY A 68 12.99 -8.81 -2.29
N ILE A 69 12.40 -7.69 -2.68
CA ILE A 69 11.01 -7.35 -2.36
C ILE A 69 9.99 -8.30 -3.04
N ALA A 70 10.38 -8.94 -4.16
CA ALA A 70 9.54 -9.84 -4.96
C ALA A 70 9.87 -11.35 -4.78
N ARG A 71 10.60 -11.72 -3.74
CA ARG A 71 11.10 -13.09 -3.49
C ARG A 71 10.02 -14.19 -3.47
N ASP A 72 8.81 -13.86 -3.02
CA ASP A 72 7.69 -14.82 -2.91
C ASP A 72 6.83 -14.86 -4.18
N PHE A 73 7.13 -14.03 -5.16
CA PHE A 73 6.46 -14.02 -6.46
C PHE A 73 7.16 -15.04 -7.37
N ASP A 74 6.97 -16.30 -7.06
CA ASP A 74 7.67 -17.41 -7.70
C ASP A 74 6.67 -18.37 -8.36
N PRO A 75 6.59 -18.40 -9.69
CA PRO A 75 5.71 -19.32 -10.40
C PRO A 75 6.01 -20.79 -10.10
N ALA A 76 7.28 -21.14 -9.84
CA ALA A 76 7.65 -22.51 -9.49
C ALA A 76 7.08 -22.93 -8.12
N LYS A 77 6.73 -21.98 -7.27
CA LYS A 77 6.06 -22.19 -5.98
C LYS A 77 4.56 -21.91 -6.03
N GLY A 78 4.00 -21.78 -7.24
CA GLY A 78 2.55 -21.64 -7.44
C GLY A 78 2.02 -20.21 -7.48
N SER A 79 2.88 -19.18 -7.49
CA SER A 79 2.42 -17.81 -7.68
C SER A 79 1.86 -17.60 -9.09
N LYS A 80 0.69 -16.97 -9.17
CA LYS A 80 0.06 -16.54 -10.43
C LYS A 80 0.30 -15.05 -10.62
N ILE A 81 1.47 -14.70 -11.15
CA ILE A 81 1.91 -13.31 -11.23
C ILE A 81 1.10 -12.56 -12.29
N GLN A 82 0.47 -11.46 -11.88
CA GLN A 82 -0.14 -10.49 -12.77
C GLN A 82 0.60 -9.17 -12.61
N VAL A 83 0.98 -8.54 -13.73
CA VAL A 83 1.57 -7.20 -13.76
C VAL A 83 0.62 -6.26 -14.47
N SER A 84 0.32 -5.15 -13.84
CA SER A 84 -0.62 -4.16 -14.34
C SER A 84 -0.06 -2.75 -14.13
N PHE A 85 -0.66 -1.78 -14.80
CA PHE A 85 -0.38 -0.37 -14.53
C PHE A 85 -1.67 0.44 -14.44
N THR A 86 -1.59 1.57 -13.79
CA THR A 86 -2.67 2.56 -13.77
C THR A 86 -2.10 3.96 -13.91
N ILE A 87 -2.77 4.78 -14.73
CA ILE A 87 -2.57 6.21 -14.79
C ILE A 87 -3.72 6.86 -14.05
N SER A 88 -3.41 7.81 -13.19
CA SER A 88 -4.41 8.53 -12.41
C SER A 88 -4.16 10.03 -12.49
N TYR A 89 -5.23 10.79 -12.69
CA TYR A 89 -5.18 12.24 -12.76
C TYR A 89 -4.95 12.88 -11.38
N PRO A 90 -4.47 14.13 -11.32
CA PRO A 90 -4.28 14.86 -10.08
C PRO A 90 -5.53 14.86 -9.19
N GLY A 91 -5.34 14.66 -7.89
CA GLY A 91 -6.41 14.65 -6.89
C GLY A 91 -7.23 13.36 -6.82
N VAL A 92 -7.08 12.44 -7.78
CA VAL A 92 -7.79 11.16 -7.75
C VAL A 92 -7.39 10.35 -6.53
N ILE A 93 -8.39 9.81 -5.83
CA ILE A 93 -8.26 8.83 -4.75
C ILE A 93 -8.71 7.46 -5.29
N LYS A 94 -7.84 6.46 -5.21
CA LYS A 94 -8.19 5.05 -5.40
C LYS A 94 -7.89 4.31 -4.09
N ALA A 95 -8.93 4.11 -3.30
CA ALA A 95 -8.87 3.56 -1.93
C ALA A 95 -10.27 3.15 -1.48
N ILE A 96 -10.43 2.34 -0.49
CA ILE A 96 -9.47 1.56 0.28
C ILE A 96 -9.73 0.11 -0.08
N HIS A 97 -8.70 -0.62 -0.48
CA HIS A 97 -8.79 -2.05 -0.82
C HIS A 97 -8.05 -2.86 0.24
N TYR A 98 -8.44 -4.11 0.43
CA TYR A 98 -7.70 -5.10 1.20
C TYR A 98 -7.89 -6.48 0.58
N HIS A 99 -6.95 -7.38 0.84
CA HIS A 99 -6.99 -8.76 0.37
C HIS A 99 -6.75 -9.73 1.53
N PHE A 100 -7.33 -10.93 1.46
CA PHE A 100 -7.06 -11.97 2.45
C PHE A 100 -5.81 -12.79 2.12
N GLU A 101 -5.50 -12.93 0.84
CA GLU A 101 -4.43 -13.83 0.37
C GLU A 101 -3.45 -13.16 -0.61
N GLN A 102 -3.90 -12.13 -1.36
CA GLN A 102 -3.06 -11.44 -2.32
C GLN A 102 -2.04 -10.55 -1.64
N THR A 103 -0.80 -10.61 -2.13
CA THR A 103 0.26 -9.63 -1.85
C THR A 103 0.42 -8.71 -3.05
N ASP A 104 0.52 -7.41 -2.79
CA ASP A 104 0.78 -6.40 -3.80
C ASP A 104 2.23 -5.92 -3.77
N LEU A 105 2.80 -5.74 -4.96
CA LEU A 105 4.05 -5.00 -5.16
C LEU A 105 3.76 -3.74 -5.95
N TRP A 106 4.05 -2.57 -5.39
CA TRP A 106 3.82 -1.28 -6.04
C TRP A 106 5.13 -0.60 -6.41
N ALA A 107 5.19 -0.04 -7.62
CA ALA A 107 6.27 0.80 -8.12
C ALA A 107 5.70 2.09 -8.73
N PRO A 108 5.54 3.16 -7.94
CA PRO A 108 5.17 4.48 -8.42
C PRO A 108 6.30 5.07 -9.26
N LEU A 109 6.08 5.27 -10.58
CA LEU A 109 7.14 5.62 -11.52
C LEU A 109 7.14 7.10 -11.91
N SER A 110 5.95 7.72 -12.08
CA SER A 110 5.86 9.15 -12.39
C SER A 110 4.81 9.82 -11.56
N GLY A 111 4.92 11.15 -11.44
CA GLY A 111 4.11 11.95 -10.53
C GLY A 111 4.41 11.63 -9.07
N MET A 112 3.47 11.95 -8.18
CA MET A 112 3.60 11.70 -6.75
C MET A 112 2.32 11.13 -6.17
N PHE A 113 2.46 10.18 -5.28
CA PHE A 113 1.36 9.52 -4.58
C PHE A 113 1.48 9.72 -3.07
N GLN A 114 0.38 10.04 -2.43
CA GLN A 114 0.17 9.84 -1.01
C GLN A 114 -0.42 8.44 -0.86
N VAL A 115 0.41 7.48 -0.49
CA VAL A 115 0.00 6.10 -0.24
C VAL A 115 -0.49 5.98 1.19
N PHE A 116 -1.67 5.40 1.34
CA PHE A 116 -2.32 5.03 2.59
C PHE A 116 -2.13 3.54 2.84
N LEU A 117 -1.75 3.17 4.06
CA LEU A 117 -1.73 1.80 4.56
C LEU A 117 -2.36 1.73 5.95
N CYS A 118 -3.20 0.70 6.19
CA CYS A 118 -3.78 0.43 7.51
C CYS A 118 -3.74 -1.07 7.81
N ASP A 119 -3.17 -1.44 8.95
CA ASP A 119 -3.18 -2.84 9.38
C ASP A 119 -4.55 -3.21 9.95
N LEU A 120 -5.29 -4.05 9.23
CA LEU A 120 -6.59 -4.55 9.67
C LEU A 120 -6.51 -5.89 10.42
N ARG A 121 -5.37 -6.56 10.43
CA ARG A 121 -5.22 -7.91 11.02
C ARG A 121 -5.35 -7.87 12.53
N ASP A 122 -6.42 -8.47 13.07
CA ASP A 122 -6.73 -8.49 14.51
C ASP A 122 -5.59 -9.09 15.35
N SER A 123 -4.89 -10.10 14.83
CA SER A 123 -3.76 -10.78 15.49
C SER A 123 -2.40 -10.08 15.31
N SER A 124 -2.34 -8.99 14.54
CA SER A 124 -1.07 -8.32 14.26
C SER A 124 -0.62 -7.43 15.44
N PRO A 125 0.68 -7.40 15.78
CA PRO A 125 1.21 -6.45 16.77
C PRO A 125 1.09 -4.98 16.31
N THR A 126 0.83 -4.75 15.03
CA THR A 126 0.59 -3.41 14.48
C THR A 126 -0.88 -3.18 14.09
N CYS A 127 -1.81 -4.01 14.60
CA CYS A 127 -3.24 -3.85 14.35
C CYS A 127 -3.69 -2.40 14.58
N GLY A 128 -4.41 -1.86 13.61
CA GLY A 128 -4.88 -0.47 13.63
C GLY A 128 -3.83 0.60 13.32
N ARG A 129 -2.55 0.26 13.11
CA ARG A 129 -1.54 1.24 12.71
C ARG A 129 -1.84 1.81 11.33
N LEU A 130 -1.68 3.12 11.19
CA LEU A 130 -1.72 3.83 9.91
C LEU A 130 -0.30 4.23 9.50
N ASN A 131 0.03 4.01 8.23
CA ASN A 131 1.22 4.59 7.60
C ASN A 131 0.83 5.43 6.40
N THR A 132 1.53 6.54 6.22
CA THR A 132 1.49 7.35 5.01
C THR A 132 2.87 7.39 4.37
N LEU A 133 2.93 7.14 3.06
CA LEU A 133 4.16 7.29 2.29
C LEU A 133 3.92 8.27 1.14
N PHE A 134 4.82 9.23 0.96
CA PHE A 134 4.84 10.08 -0.23
C PHE A 134 5.91 9.54 -1.17
N VAL A 135 5.49 8.89 -2.26
CA VAL A 135 6.35 8.15 -3.19
C VAL A 135 6.02 8.50 -4.64
N GLY A 136 6.98 8.32 -5.52
CA GLY A 136 6.88 8.69 -6.94
C GLY A 136 8.21 9.19 -7.47
N SER A 137 8.19 10.07 -8.47
CA SER A 137 9.41 10.57 -9.14
C SER A 137 10.46 11.14 -8.19
N LEU A 138 10.01 11.88 -7.14
CA LEU A 138 10.91 12.50 -6.17
C LEU A 138 11.36 11.55 -5.05
N ARG A 139 10.69 10.44 -4.90
CA ARG A 139 11.02 9.39 -3.93
C ARG A 139 10.67 8.03 -4.55
N PRO A 140 11.55 7.52 -5.40
CA PRO A 140 11.31 6.29 -6.15
C PRO A 140 11.48 5.06 -5.24
N TRP A 141 10.43 4.73 -4.52
CA TRP A 141 10.38 3.57 -3.66
C TRP A 141 9.39 2.54 -4.18
N LYS A 142 9.77 1.28 -4.06
CA LYS A 142 8.89 0.12 -4.27
C LYS A 142 8.31 -0.31 -2.93
N LEU A 143 7.07 -0.76 -2.94
CA LEU A 143 6.37 -1.22 -1.75
C LEU A 143 5.91 -2.66 -1.93
N ARG A 144 6.04 -3.46 -0.86
CA ARG A 144 5.37 -4.74 -0.71
C ARG A 144 4.29 -4.58 0.36
N ILE A 145 3.06 -4.93 0.01
CA ILE A 145 1.89 -4.82 0.86
C ILE A 145 1.34 -6.22 1.09
N PRO A 146 1.43 -6.77 2.32
CA PRO A 146 0.98 -8.12 2.61
C PRO A 146 -0.55 -8.20 2.74
N PRO A 147 -1.13 -9.40 2.67
CA PRO A 147 -2.54 -9.63 2.97
C PRO A 147 -2.97 -9.02 4.31
N GLY A 148 -4.21 -8.56 4.37
CA GLY A 148 -4.81 -7.94 5.56
C GLY A 148 -4.37 -6.52 5.85
N VAL A 149 -3.47 -5.95 5.06
CA VAL A 149 -3.13 -4.52 5.11
C VAL A 149 -3.97 -3.78 4.08
N ALA A 150 -4.91 -2.97 4.57
CA ALA A 150 -5.71 -2.10 3.71
C ALA A 150 -4.84 -1.00 3.11
N HIS A 151 -5.08 -0.71 1.83
CA HIS A 151 -4.23 0.21 1.09
C HIS A 151 -5.01 1.01 0.05
N GLY A 152 -4.38 2.05 -0.41
CA GLY A 152 -4.87 2.94 -1.43
C GLY A 152 -3.96 4.14 -1.60
N TYR A 153 -4.34 5.04 -2.49
CA TYR A 153 -3.54 6.24 -2.72
C TYR A 153 -4.39 7.44 -3.14
N LYS A 154 -3.80 8.61 -2.99
CA LYS A 154 -4.21 9.86 -3.63
C LYS A 154 -3.07 10.35 -4.50
N VAL A 155 -3.38 10.80 -5.71
CA VAL A 155 -2.42 11.53 -6.55
C VAL A 155 -2.26 12.94 -5.99
N VAL A 156 -1.02 13.30 -5.64
CA VAL A 156 -0.66 14.64 -5.16
C VAL A 156 0.20 15.37 -6.19
N GLY A 157 0.10 16.70 -6.22
CA GLY A 157 0.75 17.49 -7.25
C GLY A 157 -0.19 17.78 -8.43
N THR A 158 0.37 18.24 -9.56
CA THR A 158 -0.35 18.77 -10.72
C THR A 158 -0.28 17.87 -11.95
N GLU A 159 0.52 16.80 -11.90
CA GLU A 159 0.75 15.90 -13.01
C GLU A 159 0.02 14.57 -12.82
N ALA A 160 -0.39 13.96 -13.94
CA ALA A 160 -0.87 12.58 -13.94
C ALA A 160 0.24 11.65 -13.47
N SER A 161 -0.14 10.65 -12.68
CA SER A 161 0.82 9.76 -12.03
C SER A 161 0.66 8.33 -12.53
N LEU A 162 1.78 7.65 -12.77
CA LEU A 162 1.87 6.27 -13.24
C LEU A 162 2.33 5.37 -12.10
N LEU A 163 1.50 4.39 -11.77
CA LEU A 163 1.82 3.28 -10.88
C LEU A 163 1.85 1.98 -11.68
N VAL A 164 2.98 1.26 -11.64
CA VAL A 164 3.08 -0.14 -12.03
C VAL A 164 2.96 -1.00 -10.78
N TYR A 165 2.18 -2.08 -10.86
CA TYR A 165 2.04 -3.00 -9.74
C TYR A 165 1.97 -4.45 -10.19
N ALA A 166 2.44 -5.34 -9.34
CA ALA A 166 2.34 -6.77 -9.52
C ALA A 166 1.61 -7.41 -8.35
N THR A 167 0.86 -8.48 -8.62
CA THR A 167 0.20 -9.31 -7.63
C THR A 167 0.66 -10.76 -7.75
N ASN A 168 0.71 -11.49 -6.64
CA ASN A 168 1.10 -12.91 -6.63
C ASN A 168 -0.07 -13.86 -6.96
N ARG A 169 -1.25 -13.29 -7.24
CA ARG A 169 -2.48 -13.97 -7.67
C ARG A 169 -3.08 -13.21 -8.85
N PHE A 170 -3.86 -13.90 -9.69
CA PHE A 170 -4.75 -13.22 -10.62
C PHE A 170 -5.90 -12.57 -9.85
N TYR A 171 -6.47 -11.53 -10.43
CA TYR A 171 -7.62 -10.86 -9.84
C TYR A 171 -8.72 -11.86 -9.47
N ASP A 172 -9.15 -11.79 -8.21
CA ASP A 172 -10.23 -12.60 -7.66
C ASP A 172 -11.16 -11.68 -6.83
N PRO A 173 -12.39 -11.44 -7.28
CA PRO A 173 -13.34 -10.60 -6.57
C PRO A 173 -13.72 -11.15 -5.19
N GLU A 174 -13.55 -12.45 -4.94
CA GLU A 174 -13.79 -13.05 -3.63
C GLU A 174 -12.66 -12.80 -2.63
N ASP A 175 -11.45 -12.44 -3.11
CA ASP A 175 -10.31 -12.08 -2.27
C ASP A 175 -10.21 -10.57 -2.00
N GLU A 176 -10.84 -9.73 -2.85
CA GLU A 176 -10.81 -8.28 -2.69
C GLU A 176 -11.98 -7.78 -1.83
N GLY A 177 -11.66 -7.05 -0.75
CA GLY A 177 -12.64 -6.27 -0.02
C GLY A 177 -12.41 -4.78 -0.19
N ARG A 178 -13.48 -3.98 0.04
CA ARG A 178 -13.45 -2.52 -0.09
C ARG A 178 -14.03 -1.84 1.12
N ILE A 179 -13.40 -0.77 1.54
CA ILE A 179 -13.86 0.14 2.59
C ILE A 179 -14.00 1.53 1.96
N PRO A 180 -15.04 2.30 2.27
CA PRO A 180 -15.15 3.68 1.80
C PRO A 180 -13.91 4.51 2.15
N PHE A 181 -13.45 5.36 1.22
CA PHE A 181 -12.25 6.17 1.41
C PHE A 181 -12.39 7.16 2.60
N ASP A 182 -13.61 7.50 2.96
CA ASP A 182 -14.01 8.39 4.05
C ASP A 182 -14.58 7.64 5.27
N ASP A 183 -14.30 6.34 5.42
CA ASP A 183 -14.78 5.54 6.55
C ASP A 183 -14.44 6.22 7.89
N PRO A 184 -15.45 6.52 8.72
CA PRO A 184 -15.25 7.28 9.95
C PRO A 184 -14.49 6.50 11.03
N GLY A 185 -14.39 5.18 10.92
CA GLY A 185 -13.60 4.36 11.84
C GLY A 185 -12.11 4.45 11.51
N ILE A 186 -11.73 4.39 10.24
CA ILE A 186 -10.36 4.63 9.78
C ILE A 186 -10.00 6.11 9.94
N ASN A 187 -10.90 7.00 9.58
CA ASN A 187 -10.77 8.45 9.72
C ASN A 187 -9.43 8.98 9.19
N TYR A 188 -9.09 8.57 7.95
CA TYR A 188 -7.83 8.96 7.33
C TYR A 188 -7.90 10.36 6.74
N ASP A 189 -6.86 11.17 6.97
CA ASP A 189 -6.79 12.54 6.45
C ASP A 189 -6.17 12.56 5.04
N TRP A 190 -7.03 12.62 4.03
CA TRP A 190 -6.63 12.77 2.63
C TRP A 190 -6.30 14.21 2.23
N MET A 191 -6.44 15.18 3.13
CA MET A 191 -6.27 16.58 2.80
C MET A 191 -4.79 16.98 2.78
N THR A 192 -4.40 17.75 1.77
CA THR A 192 -3.11 18.44 1.76
C THR A 192 -3.21 19.63 2.69
N ARG A 193 -2.37 19.68 3.71
CA ARG A 193 -2.36 20.77 4.71
C ARG A 193 -0.99 21.44 4.74
N PRO A 194 -0.91 22.75 5.07
CA PRO A 194 0.34 23.39 5.46
C PRO A 194 0.96 22.65 6.66
N ARG A 195 2.27 22.51 6.66
CA ARG A 195 3.05 21.86 7.73
C ARG A 195 4.23 22.72 8.12
#